data_a9ed9f2168a2250be54ca8e5d983c476
#
_entry.id   a9ed9f2168a2250be54ca8e5d983c476
#
_cell.length_a   1.000
_cell.length_b   1.000
_cell.length_c   1.000
_cell.angle_alpha   90.00
_cell.angle_beta   90.00
_cell.angle_gamma   90.00
#
_symmetry.space_group_name_H-M   'P 1'
#
loop_
_entity.id
_entity.type
_entity.pdbx_description
1 polymer ?
#
loop_
_entity_poly.entity_id
_entity_poly.type
_entity_poly.pdbx_seq_one_letter_code
_entity_poly.pdbx_strand_id
1 'polypeptide(L)'
;MADIPLARSDYFRAVAKEARIRTRNRYFEANPVLTETQVALIARPGLRRWLYVGEGPIRGIYSQPGSFNDALFVVSGSEWWRVDKDGTKTLLQAGIQGGEASVSMAGTANIGETPEFMFLADGAILYCYIENGFATGTISGSPANNDVVRVGSMYYKFTNASVDAGTPDGTVGNPWLVALGLTDTLSWENLGAAFGAAGIAGTQYSTVLTANEEIQVNSYGATSLGVRANAIGALGNSVVTTETGSAIAWTSGTLTGGGAPSVTQVDTPDDVGIISLGYIASYVVCVPAQGQGINGRFFWIDPGETVIDPLDFATAERAPDPIYNVVVFGDQFWLPGASTTEVWYFTGNEDSPVLRLQGVTFDRGTWEGTALQVKESMIIVDNDGGVFQIAGGLKRISRPDIEERVRKSIQYQASKILY
;
A
#
# COMPACT_ATOMS: atom_id res chain seq x y z
N MET A 1 -12.92 -53.18 28.90
CA MET A 1 -13.41 -52.57 27.64
C MET A 1 -12.18 -52.41 26.75
N ALA A 2 -12.19 -52.93 25.54
CA ALA A 2 -11.08 -52.70 24.63
C ALA A 2 -11.13 -51.24 24.16
N ASP A 3 -10.04 -50.51 24.40
CA ASP A 3 -9.87 -49.17 23.89
C ASP A 3 -9.88 -49.20 22.36
N ILE A 4 -10.91 -48.63 21.76
CA ILE A 4 -10.96 -48.44 20.31
C ILE A 4 -10.07 -47.25 20.01
N PRO A 5 -8.93 -47.44 19.33
CA PRO A 5 -8.06 -46.30 19.02
C PRO A 5 -8.78 -45.37 18.05
N LEU A 6 -9.12 -44.17 18.47
CA LEU A 6 -9.55 -43.08 17.59
C LEU A 6 -8.42 -42.77 16.62
N ALA A 7 -8.77 -42.52 15.38
CA ALA A 7 -7.79 -42.12 14.36
C ALA A 7 -7.05 -40.86 14.81
N ARG A 8 -5.73 -40.83 14.64
CA ARG A 8 -4.88 -39.70 15.02
C ARG A 8 -4.92 -38.53 14.02
N SER A 9 -5.58 -38.72 12.90
CA SER A 9 -5.73 -37.69 11.85
C SER A 9 -6.87 -38.02 10.90
N ASP A 10 -7.35 -37.04 10.17
CA ASP A 10 -8.23 -37.25 9.02
C ASP A 10 -7.48 -38.03 7.94
N TYR A 11 -8.11 -39.08 7.43
CA TYR A 11 -7.58 -39.88 6.34
C TYR A 11 -8.58 -39.94 5.19
N PHE A 12 -8.12 -39.56 3.99
CA PHE A 12 -8.93 -39.53 2.79
C PHE A 12 -8.11 -40.04 1.59
N ARG A 13 -8.62 -41.00 0.83
CA ARG A 13 -7.98 -41.43 -0.41
C ARG A 13 -8.73 -40.89 -1.62
N ALA A 14 -7.98 -40.63 -2.71
CA ALA A 14 -8.53 -40.19 -4.00
C ALA A 14 -9.48 -41.25 -4.58
N VAL A 15 -9.28 -42.54 -4.30
CA VAL A 15 -10.08 -43.66 -4.80
C VAL A 15 -10.97 -44.25 -3.70
N ALA A 16 -12.25 -44.42 -3.99
CA ALA A 16 -13.35 -44.64 -3.03
C ALA A 16 -13.45 -46.04 -2.39
N LYS A 17 -12.45 -46.92 -2.50
CA LYS A 17 -12.55 -48.32 -2.05
C LYS A 17 -12.22 -48.59 -0.58
N GLU A 18 -11.74 -47.58 0.18
CA GLU A 18 -11.36 -47.79 1.57
C GLU A 18 -12.03 -46.79 2.54
N ALA A 19 -12.03 -47.19 3.84
CA ALA A 19 -12.69 -46.41 4.88
C ALA A 19 -12.16 -44.96 4.96
N ARG A 20 -13.08 -44.01 5.02
CA ARG A 20 -12.82 -42.60 5.12
C ARG A 20 -13.03 -42.14 6.56
N ILE A 21 -12.01 -41.53 7.15
CA ILE A 21 -12.12 -40.84 8.44
C ILE A 21 -12.14 -39.34 8.17
N ARG A 22 -13.23 -38.68 8.53
CA ARG A 22 -13.39 -37.25 8.36
C ARG A 22 -13.92 -36.61 9.63
N THR A 23 -13.19 -35.64 10.14
CA THR A 23 -13.67 -34.74 11.20
C THR A 23 -14.40 -33.55 10.56
N ARG A 24 -15.58 -33.20 11.09
CA ARG A 24 -16.31 -31.99 10.70
C ARG A 24 -16.37 -31.04 11.88
N ASN A 25 -15.97 -29.76 11.68
CA ASN A 25 -15.96 -28.71 12.70
C ASN A 25 -15.15 -29.06 13.97
N ARG A 26 -14.15 -29.91 13.82
CA ARG A 26 -13.22 -30.34 14.87
C ARG A 26 -11.83 -30.51 14.27
N TYR A 27 -10.81 -30.36 15.08
CA TYR A 27 -9.42 -30.63 14.73
C TYR A 27 -8.75 -31.46 15.81
N PHE A 28 -7.70 -32.18 15.41
CA PHE A 28 -6.86 -32.94 16.32
C PHE A 28 -5.75 -32.03 16.87
N GLU A 29 -5.65 -31.92 18.17
CA GLU A 29 -4.56 -31.23 18.83
C GLU A 29 -3.67 -32.27 19.52
N ALA A 30 -2.38 -32.24 19.20
CA ALA A 30 -1.40 -33.08 19.87
C ALA A 30 -1.02 -32.43 21.21
N ASN A 31 -1.17 -33.18 22.31
CA ASN A 31 -0.74 -32.73 23.63
C ASN A 31 0.54 -33.47 24.01
N PRO A 32 1.70 -32.82 23.95
CA PRO A 32 2.97 -33.47 24.24
C PRO A 32 3.20 -33.76 25.74
N VAL A 33 2.34 -33.24 26.63
CA VAL A 33 2.52 -33.30 28.09
C VAL A 33 1.78 -34.49 28.72
N LEU A 34 0.75 -35.04 28.05
CA LEU A 34 -0.03 -36.16 28.60
C LEU A 34 0.44 -37.49 28.01
N THR A 35 0.92 -38.36 28.83
CA THR A 35 1.45 -39.68 28.44
C THR A 35 0.37 -40.66 27.97
N GLU A 36 -0.87 -40.50 28.42
CA GLU A 36 -1.98 -41.42 28.11
C GLU A 36 -2.89 -40.96 26.94
N THR A 37 -2.99 -39.64 26.68
CA THR A 37 -3.79 -39.10 25.59
C THR A 37 -2.99 -38.10 24.77
N GLN A 38 -2.27 -38.57 23.76
CA GLN A 38 -1.42 -37.72 22.92
C GLN A 38 -2.20 -36.81 21.95
N VAL A 39 -3.49 -37.06 21.77
CA VAL A 39 -4.31 -36.34 20.78
C VAL A 39 -5.70 -36.06 21.34
N ALA A 40 -6.06 -34.79 21.41
CA ALA A 40 -7.41 -34.32 21.72
C ALA A 40 -8.18 -33.92 20.45
N LEU A 41 -9.46 -34.26 20.40
CA LEU A 41 -10.36 -33.82 19.33
C LEU A 41 -11.13 -32.58 19.82
N ILE A 42 -10.69 -31.41 19.39
CA ILE A 42 -11.21 -30.11 19.83
C ILE A 42 -12.24 -29.58 18.84
N ALA A 43 -13.35 -29.04 19.35
CA ALA A 43 -14.34 -28.39 18.52
C ALA A 43 -13.79 -27.07 17.98
N ARG A 44 -13.98 -26.83 16.68
CA ARG A 44 -13.68 -25.53 16.07
C ARG A 44 -14.59 -24.45 16.68
N PRO A 45 -14.07 -23.31 17.09
CA PRO A 45 -14.90 -22.17 17.48
C PRO A 45 -15.92 -21.83 16.40
N GLY A 46 -17.11 -21.44 16.81
CA GLY A 46 -18.14 -20.97 15.89
C GLY A 46 -17.70 -19.71 15.16
N LEU A 47 -18.15 -19.55 13.93
CA LEU A 47 -18.00 -18.28 13.19
C LEU A 47 -19.22 -17.39 13.50
N ARG A 48 -18.96 -16.16 13.88
CA ARG A 48 -20.00 -15.12 14.02
C ARG A 48 -19.87 -14.16 12.83
N ARG A 49 -21.00 -13.85 12.20
CA ARG A 49 -21.01 -12.79 11.18
C ARG A 49 -20.66 -11.46 11.85
N TRP A 50 -19.68 -10.75 11.32
CA TRP A 50 -19.29 -9.43 11.78
C TRP A 50 -20.08 -8.34 11.07
N LEU A 51 -20.07 -8.34 9.72
CA LEU A 51 -20.68 -7.30 8.91
C LEU A 51 -21.17 -7.89 7.58
N TYR A 52 -22.13 -7.22 6.98
CA TYR A 52 -22.59 -7.47 5.63
C TYR A 52 -22.13 -6.34 4.72
N VAL A 53 -21.39 -6.65 3.65
CA VAL A 53 -20.83 -5.68 2.71
C VAL A 53 -21.25 -6.06 1.29
N GLY A 54 -21.99 -5.16 0.63
CA GLY A 54 -22.51 -5.38 -0.72
C GLY A 54 -23.45 -6.58 -0.84
N GLU A 55 -23.88 -6.90 -2.04
CA GLU A 55 -24.84 -7.98 -2.31
C GLU A 55 -24.24 -9.17 -3.07
N GLY A 56 -23.02 -9.02 -3.60
CA GLY A 56 -22.34 -10.04 -4.38
C GLY A 56 -21.41 -10.94 -3.56
N PRO A 57 -20.76 -11.91 -4.22
CA PRO A 57 -19.69 -12.68 -3.60
C PRO A 57 -18.52 -11.75 -3.23
N ILE A 58 -17.82 -12.05 -2.14
CA ILE A 58 -16.59 -11.37 -1.77
C ILE A 58 -15.47 -11.84 -2.68
N ARG A 59 -14.93 -10.93 -3.48
CA ARG A 59 -13.87 -11.17 -4.48
C ARG A 59 -12.48 -10.84 -3.97
N GLY A 60 -12.38 -9.96 -2.98
CA GLY A 60 -11.12 -9.59 -2.33
C GLY A 60 -11.39 -8.85 -1.04
N ILE A 61 -10.46 -9.01 -0.09
CA ILE A 61 -10.41 -8.25 1.17
C ILE A 61 -8.96 -7.88 1.40
N TYR A 62 -8.71 -6.61 1.70
CA TYR A 62 -7.36 -6.10 1.94
C TYR A 62 -7.36 -5.05 3.04
N SER A 63 -6.30 -4.98 3.80
CA SER A 63 -6.00 -3.89 4.74
C SER A 63 -4.51 -3.62 4.68
N GLN A 64 -4.15 -2.35 4.53
CA GLN A 64 -2.75 -1.91 4.59
C GLN A 64 -2.42 -1.54 6.04
N PRO A 65 -1.50 -2.29 6.70
CA PRO A 65 -1.11 -1.97 8.07
C PRO A 65 -0.53 -0.56 8.19
N GLY A 66 -1.02 0.20 9.17
CA GLY A 66 -0.54 1.56 9.46
C GLY A 66 -1.03 2.64 8.51
N SER A 67 -1.92 2.31 7.55
CA SER A 67 -2.51 3.26 6.62
C SER A 67 -4.04 3.20 6.66
N PHE A 68 -4.72 4.24 6.15
CA PHE A 68 -6.18 4.33 6.05
C PHE A 68 -6.90 4.09 7.40
N ASN A 69 -6.26 4.42 8.53
CA ASN A 69 -6.74 4.09 9.88
C ASN A 69 -7.02 2.58 10.08
N ASP A 70 -6.26 1.70 9.40
CA ASP A 70 -6.45 0.25 9.34
C ASP A 70 -7.86 -0.17 8.86
N ALA A 71 -8.46 0.60 7.96
CA ALA A 71 -9.72 0.24 7.31
C ALA A 71 -9.56 -1.03 6.46
N LEU A 72 -10.66 -1.75 6.26
CA LEU A 72 -10.73 -2.86 5.31
C LEU A 72 -11.25 -2.36 3.96
N PHE A 73 -10.61 -2.78 2.90
CA PHE A 73 -11.07 -2.61 1.54
C PHE A 73 -11.64 -3.94 1.05
N VAL A 74 -12.89 -3.91 0.58
CA VAL A 74 -13.65 -5.11 0.24
C VAL A 74 -14.27 -4.96 -1.13
N VAL A 75 -14.07 -5.93 -2.00
CA VAL A 75 -14.83 -6.03 -3.25
C VAL A 75 -15.91 -7.09 -3.09
N SER A 76 -17.17 -6.67 -3.23
CA SER A 76 -18.36 -7.52 -3.18
C SER A 76 -19.12 -7.40 -4.50
N GLY A 77 -19.15 -8.48 -5.27
CA GLY A 77 -19.70 -8.45 -6.64
C GLY A 77 -18.96 -7.43 -7.51
N SER A 78 -19.67 -6.41 -8.00
CA SER A 78 -19.13 -5.33 -8.80
C SER A 78 -18.91 -4.02 -8.02
N GLU A 79 -18.83 -4.07 -6.71
CA GLU A 79 -18.74 -2.90 -5.86
C GLU A 79 -17.48 -2.95 -4.99
N TRP A 80 -16.73 -1.86 -4.94
CA TRP A 80 -15.55 -1.68 -4.10
C TRP A 80 -15.91 -0.80 -2.91
N TRP A 81 -15.71 -1.32 -1.72
CA TRP A 81 -16.09 -0.72 -0.46
C TRP A 81 -14.90 -0.48 0.45
N ARG A 82 -14.93 0.62 1.17
CA ARG A 82 -14.14 0.84 2.39
C ARG A 82 -15.00 0.54 3.61
N VAL A 83 -14.44 -0.16 4.58
CA VAL A 83 -15.10 -0.51 5.85
C VAL A 83 -14.20 -0.07 6.99
N ASP A 84 -14.63 0.91 7.74
CA ASP A 84 -13.91 1.43 8.89
C ASP A 84 -14.04 0.51 10.11
N LYS A 85 -13.18 0.70 11.13
CA LYS A 85 -13.13 -0.14 12.34
C LYS A 85 -14.47 -0.16 13.12
N ASP A 86 -15.24 0.90 13.05
CA ASP A 86 -16.56 0.99 13.67
C ASP A 86 -17.67 0.27 12.89
N GLY A 87 -17.34 -0.26 11.70
CA GLY A 87 -18.28 -0.91 10.80
C GLY A 87 -18.96 0.03 9.82
N THR A 88 -18.60 1.30 9.78
CA THR A 88 -19.06 2.25 8.75
C THR A 88 -18.58 1.79 7.38
N LYS A 89 -19.50 1.79 6.40
CA LYS A 89 -19.22 1.36 5.02
C LYS A 89 -19.35 2.54 4.08
N THR A 90 -18.35 2.74 3.24
CA THR A 90 -18.34 3.73 2.17
C THR A 90 -18.16 3.03 0.84
N LEU A 91 -19.09 3.21 -0.09
CA LEU A 91 -18.92 2.74 -1.47
C LEU A 91 -17.89 3.64 -2.16
N LEU A 92 -16.79 3.06 -2.62
CA LEU A 92 -15.73 3.78 -3.31
C LEU A 92 -15.99 3.80 -4.83
N GLN A 93 -16.30 2.65 -5.40
CA GLN A 93 -16.49 2.49 -6.84
C GLN A 93 -17.50 1.38 -7.12
N ALA A 94 -18.38 1.61 -8.08
CA ALA A 94 -19.25 0.60 -8.68
C ALA A 94 -18.75 0.23 -10.08
N GLY A 95 -19.19 -0.92 -10.59
CA GLY A 95 -18.84 -1.36 -11.94
C GLY A 95 -17.49 -2.08 -12.03
N ILE A 96 -16.95 -2.58 -10.93
CA ILE A 96 -15.73 -3.41 -10.91
C ILE A 96 -15.95 -4.64 -11.79
N GLN A 97 -15.05 -4.84 -12.75
CA GLN A 97 -15.16 -5.87 -13.78
C GLN A 97 -14.69 -7.24 -13.32
N GLY A 98 -14.73 -8.24 -14.22
CA GLY A 98 -14.23 -9.59 -13.96
C GLY A 98 -15.24 -10.55 -13.31
N GLY A 99 -16.51 -10.17 -13.18
CA GLY A 99 -17.59 -11.05 -12.71
C GLY A 99 -17.37 -11.60 -11.30
N GLU A 100 -17.13 -12.91 -11.15
CA GLU A 100 -16.85 -13.57 -9.86
C GLU A 100 -15.36 -13.80 -9.62
N ALA A 101 -14.47 -13.40 -10.55
CA ALA A 101 -13.02 -13.55 -10.40
C ALA A 101 -12.49 -12.77 -9.19
N SER A 102 -11.44 -13.28 -8.57
CA SER A 102 -10.74 -12.58 -7.51
C SER A 102 -10.12 -11.27 -8.04
N VAL A 103 -10.00 -10.30 -7.16
CA VAL A 103 -9.30 -9.04 -7.43
C VAL A 103 -8.01 -8.98 -6.63
N SER A 104 -7.07 -8.15 -7.07
CA SER A 104 -5.84 -7.88 -6.34
C SER A 104 -5.83 -6.44 -5.81
N MET A 105 -5.35 -6.24 -4.60
CA MET A 105 -5.25 -4.93 -3.97
C MET A 105 -3.87 -4.75 -3.34
N ALA A 106 -3.36 -3.53 -3.39
CA ALA A 106 -2.16 -3.11 -2.68
C ALA A 106 -2.32 -1.66 -2.22
N GLY A 107 -2.01 -1.40 -0.96
CA GLY A 107 -2.02 -0.06 -0.39
C GLY A 107 -0.61 0.45 -0.14
N THR A 108 -0.36 1.73 -0.33
CA THR A 108 0.90 2.35 0.08
C THR A 108 0.91 2.59 1.58
N ALA A 109 2.09 2.46 2.20
CA ALA A 109 2.25 2.86 3.58
C ALA A 109 2.30 4.39 3.69
N ASN A 110 1.80 4.92 4.80
CA ASN A 110 1.97 6.34 5.12
C ASN A 110 3.45 6.62 5.40
N ILE A 111 4.16 7.17 4.42
CA ILE A 111 5.55 7.56 4.55
C ILE A 111 5.61 9.10 4.51
N GLY A 112 5.39 9.70 5.66
CA GLY A 112 5.62 11.11 5.95
C GLY A 112 4.86 12.10 5.08
N GLU A 113 5.15 12.22 3.81
CA GLU A 113 4.68 13.31 2.95
C GLU A 113 3.80 12.89 1.77
N THR A 114 3.69 11.59 1.50
CA THR A 114 2.90 11.09 0.36
C THR A 114 1.49 10.74 0.80
N PRO A 115 0.46 11.07 -0.01
CA PRO A 115 -0.89 10.59 0.23
C PRO A 115 -0.95 9.07 0.28
N GLU A 116 -1.90 8.53 1.04
CA GLU A 116 -2.18 7.11 1.07
C GLU A 116 -2.95 6.71 -0.20
N PHE A 117 -2.39 5.79 -0.96
CA PHE A 117 -3.01 5.25 -2.17
C PHE A 117 -3.43 3.81 -1.94
N MET A 118 -4.63 3.46 -2.37
CA MET A 118 -5.09 2.07 -2.43
C MET A 118 -5.37 1.71 -3.88
N PHE A 119 -4.58 0.79 -4.42
CA PHE A 119 -4.75 0.29 -5.77
C PHE A 119 -5.62 -0.96 -5.77
N LEU A 120 -6.49 -1.06 -6.77
CA LEU A 120 -7.34 -2.22 -7.05
C LEU A 120 -7.19 -2.62 -8.50
N ALA A 121 -6.79 -3.84 -8.74
CA ALA A 121 -6.74 -4.47 -10.06
C ALA A 121 -7.85 -5.53 -10.19
N ASP A 122 -8.70 -5.41 -11.20
CA ASP A 122 -9.80 -6.33 -11.46
C ASP A 122 -9.56 -7.27 -12.66
N GLY A 123 -8.35 -7.20 -13.23
CA GLY A 123 -7.92 -7.95 -14.40
C GLY A 123 -8.12 -7.21 -15.72
N ALA A 124 -8.91 -6.14 -15.74
CA ALA A 124 -9.15 -5.30 -16.91
C ALA A 124 -8.73 -3.84 -16.66
N ILE A 125 -9.04 -3.33 -15.49
CA ILE A 125 -8.81 -1.92 -15.12
C ILE A 125 -8.01 -1.89 -13.82
N LEU A 126 -7.06 -0.95 -13.74
CA LEU A 126 -6.38 -0.59 -12.51
C LEU A 126 -7.02 0.69 -11.96
N TYR A 127 -7.50 0.62 -10.73
CA TYR A 127 -8.07 1.77 -10.02
C TYR A 127 -7.10 2.21 -8.91
N CYS A 128 -7.07 3.52 -8.66
CA CYS A 128 -6.40 4.13 -7.52
C CYS A 128 -7.42 4.91 -6.68
N TYR A 129 -7.59 4.52 -5.43
CA TYR A 129 -8.29 5.31 -4.42
C TYR A 129 -7.27 6.17 -3.68
N ILE A 130 -7.55 7.46 -3.63
CA ILE A 130 -6.77 8.45 -2.91
C ILE A 130 -7.62 8.88 -1.71
N GLU A 131 -7.13 8.64 -0.50
CA GLU A 131 -7.90 8.99 0.69
C GLU A 131 -8.03 10.50 0.84
N ASN A 132 -6.90 11.21 0.73
CA ASN A 132 -6.91 12.66 0.86
C ASN A 132 -5.58 13.25 0.36
N GLY A 133 -5.63 14.18 -0.58
CA GLY A 133 -4.50 15.03 -0.90
C GLY A 133 -4.29 16.08 0.19
N PHE A 134 -3.06 16.41 0.49
CA PHE A 134 -2.76 17.57 1.34
C PHE A 134 -2.95 18.86 0.56
N ALA A 135 -3.50 19.89 1.19
CA ALA A 135 -3.44 21.22 0.63
C ALA A 135 -2.01 21.74 0.70
N THR A 136 -1.53 22.31 -0.39
CA THR A 136 -0.18 22.85 -0.53
C THR A 136 -0.20 24.30 -0.94
N GLY A 137 0.87 25.01 -0.69
CA GLY A 137 1.10 26.37 -1.16
C GLY A 137 2.59 26.68 -1.22
N THR A 138 2.96 27.56 -2.11
CA THR A 138 4.35 28.01 -2.25
C THR A 138 4.38 29.52 -2.11
N ILE A 139 5.28 30.02 -1.27
CA ILE A 139 5.67 31.43 -1.24
C ILE A 139 7.00 31.57 -1.99
N SER A 140 7.11 32.58 -2.82
CA SER A 140 8.30 32.79 -3.66
C SER A 140 8.64 34.26 -3.76
N GLY A 141 9.88 34.55 -4.18
CA GLY A 141 10.41 35.89 -4.38
C GLY A 141 11.64 36.20 -3.53
N SER A 142 11.90 37.46 -3.33
CA SER A 142 13.08 37.97 -2.55
C SER A 142 12.60 38.62 -1.28
N PRO A 143 12.70 37.96 -0.09
CA PRO A 143 12.29 38.51 1.16
C PRO A 143 13.10 39.79 1.53
N ALA A 144 12.41 40.77 2.07
CA ALA A 144 13.01 42.03 2.52
C ALA A 144 12.77 42.30 4.02
N ASN A 145 13.56 43.16 4.59
CA ASN A 145 13.40 43.57 6.00
C ASN A 145 11.98 44.17 6.21
N ASN A 146 11.30 43.69 7.23
CA ASN A 146 9.92 43.98 7.60
C ASN A 146 8.82 43.32 6.75
N ASP A 147 9.13 42.49 5.77
CA ASP A 147 8.12 41.66 5.14
C ASP A 147 7.48 40.72 6.14
N VAL A 148 6.16 40.61 6.10
CA VAL A 148 5.39 39.73 6.99
C VAL A 148 4.77 38.63 6.17
N VAL A 149 4.89 37.41 6.65
CA VAL A 149 4.28 36.20 6.08
C VAL A 149 3.31 35.63 7.10
N ARG A 150 2.09 35.34 6.68
CA ARG A 150 1.09 34.63 7.49
C ARG A 150 0.86 33.25 6.91
N VAL A 151 0.82 32.24 7.80
CA VAL A 151 0.34 30.89 7.48
C VAL A 151 -0.56 30.40 8.62
N GLY A 152 -1.80 30.11 8.28
CA GLY A 152 -2.81 29.74 9.26
C GLY A 152 -3.06 30.88 10.25
N SER A 153 -2.95 30.57 11.51
CA SER A 153 -3.13 31.53 12.62
C SER A 153 -1.89 32.34 12.94
N MET A 154 -0.70 31.98 12.45
CA MET A 154 0.59 32.56 12.85
C MET A 154 1.14 33.54 11.82
N TYR A 155 1.83 34.57 12.34
CA TYR A 155 2.51 35.63 11.59
C TYR A 155 4.00 35.59 11.83
N TYR A 156 4.80 35.79 10.78
CA TYR A 156 6.25 35.80 10.77
C TYR A 156 6.76 37.05 10.07
N LYS A 157 7.76 37.69 10.62
CA LYS A 157 8.32 38.92 10.09
C LYS A 157 9.82 38.79 9.88
N PHE A 158 10.28 39.03 8.68
CA PHE A 158 11.71 39.10 8.39
C PHE A 158 12.34 40.32 9.01
N THR A 159 13.50 40.14 9.65
CA THR A 159 14.25 41.21 10.28
C THR A 159 15.76 41.03 10.05
N ASN A 160 16.46 42.15 9.85
CA ASN A 160 17.91 42.22 9.88
C ASN A 160 18.45 42.70 11.25
N ALA A 161 17.55 42.90 12.20
CA ALA A 161 17.87 43.16 13.60
C ALA A 161 17.85 41.86 14.43
N SER A 162 17.95 41.97 15.76
CA SER A 162 17.82 40.81 16.65
C SER A 162 16.45 40.14 16.51
N VAL A 163 16.42 38.84 16.37
CA VAL A 163 15.17 38.03 16.29
C VAL A 163 14.43 37.94 17.63
N ASP A 164 15.05 38.38 18.73
CA ASP A 164 14.46 38.49 20.07
C ASP A 164 14.10 39.93 20.44
N ALA A 165 14.03 40.85 19.47
CA ALA A 165 13.62 42.22 19.72
C ALA A 165 12.12 42.31 20.06
N GLY A 166 11.81 42.93 21.18
CA GLY A 166 10.42 43.03 21.66
C GLY A 166 9.94 41.78 22.37
N THR A 167 8.65 41.50 22.26
CA THR A 167 7.99 40.30 22.83
C THR A 167 7.15 39.64 21.75
N PRO A 168 7.77 38.95 20.75
CA PRO A 168 7.04 38.30 19.67
C PRO A 168 6.17 37.15 20.22
N ASP A 169 4.95 37.06 19.75
CA ASP A 169 3.97 36.06 20.15
C ASP A 169 3.22 35.38 18.96
N GLY A 170 3.65 35.69 17.74
CA GLY A 170 3.09 35.12 16.53
C GLY A 170 1.77 35.72 16.07
N THR A 171 1.28 36.77 16.73
CA THR A 171 0.07 37.52 16.34
C THR A 171 0.36 38.57 15.26
N VAL A 172 -0.69 39.12 14.66
CA VAL A 172 -0.56 40.22 13.67
C VAL A 172 0.13 41.45 14.28
N GLY A 173 -0.06 41.71 15.56
CA GLY A 173 0.55 42.84 16.27
C GLY A 173 2.01 42.59 16.67
N ASN A 174 2.36 41.33 16.97
CA ASN A 174 3.67 40.89 17.43
C ASN A 174 4.12 39.63 16.71
N PRO A 175 4.38 39.68 15.40
CA PRO A 175 4.75 38.49 14.62
C PRO A 175 6.06 37.87 15.12
N TRP A 176 6.23 36.57 14.97
CA TRP A 176 7.48 35.87 15.18
C TRP A 176 8.56 36.50 14.30
N LEU A 177 9.69 36.85 14.89
CA LEU A 177 10.82 37.42 14.15
C LEU A 177 11.66 36.30 13.54
N VAL A 178 12.00 36.45 12.26
CA VAL A 178 12.84 35.54 11.47
C VAL A 178 13.99 36.29 10.86
N ALA A 179 15.20 35.81 11.03
CA ALA A 179 16.39 36.45 10.49
C ALA A 179 16.35 36.51 8.96
N LEU A 180 16.53 37.71 8.42
CA LEU A 180 16.77 37.89 7.00
C LEU A 180 18.18 37.40 6.67
N GLY A 181 18.28 36.43 5.76
CA GLY A 181 19.54 35.85 5.32
C GLY A 181 20.29 36.75 4.35
N LEU A 182 21.56 36.44 4.12
CA LEU A 182 22.37 37.10 3.09
C LEU A 182 21.97 36.75 1.65
N THR A 183 21.20 35.69 1.49
CA THR A 183 20.60 35.22 0.22
C THR A 183 19.14 34.93 0.43
N ASP A 184 18.37 34.89 -0.66
CA ASP A 184 16.97 34.50 -0.62
C ASP A 184 16.82 33.10 -0.10
N THR A 185 17.68 32.17 -0.55
CA THR A 185 17.70 30.77 -0.07
C THR A 185 17.82 30.70 1.46
N LEU A 186 18.77 31.41 2.03
CA LEU A 186 19.00 31.41 3.47
C LEU A 186 17.81 32.04 4.23
N SER A 187 17.15 33.05 3.65
CA SER A 187 15.94 33.62 4.21
C SER A 187 14.78 32.65 4.25
N TRP A 188 14.58 31.86 3.15
CA TRP A 188 13.57 30.83 3.10
C TRP A 188 13.88 29.65 4.02
N GLU A 189 15.15 29.26 4.16
CA GLU A 189 15.57 28.23 5.13
C GLU A 189 15.29 28.68 6.58
N ASN A 190 15.56 29.97 6.93
CA ASN A 190 15.24 30.49 8.23
C ASN A 190 13.74 30.54 8.52
N LEU A 191 12.91 30.87 7.52
CA LEU A 191 11.46 30.86 7.66
C LEU A 191 10.93 29.44 7.81
N GLY A 192 11.44 28.49 7.02
CA GLY A 192 11.06 27.07 7.15
C GLY A 192 11.47 26.49 8.50
N ALA A 193 12.65 26.85 9.01
CA ALA A 193 13.08 26.49 10.36
C ALA A 193 12.15 27.08 11.43
N ALA A 194 11.67 28.30 11.24
CA ALA A 194 10.68 28.92 12.12
C ALA A 194 9.34 28.23 12.10
N PHE A 195 8.86 27.75 10.95
CA PHE A 195 7.60 27.01 10.85
C PHE A 195 7.61 25.73 11.70
N GLY A 196 8.71 25.00 11.70
CA GLY A 196 8.86 23.77 12.48
C GLY A 196 9.44 23.96 13.88
N ALA A 197 9.82 25.17 14.27
CA ALA A 197 10.68 25.44 15.43
C ALA A 197 11.94 24.54 15.44
N ALA A 198 12.46 24.22 14.25
CA ALA A 198 13.54 23.26 14.00
C ALA A 198 14.75 23.97 13.42
N GLY A 199 15.62 24.50 14.28
CA GLY A 199 16.78 25.29 13.88
C GLY A 199 17.45 25.92 15.08
N ILE A 200 18.16 27.08 14.88
CA ILE A 200 18.89 27.76 15.95
C ILE A 200 18.05 28.94 16.43
N ALA A 201 17.27 28.71 17.51
CA ALA A 201 16.52 29.75 18.20
C ALA A 201 17.44 30.89 18.68
N GLY A 202 16.97 32.12 18.62
CA GLY A 202 17.76 33.33 18.92
C GLY A 202 18.71 33.73 17.79
N THR A 203 18.85 32.92 16.73
CA THR A 203 19.71 33.23 15.58
C THR A 203 18.88 33.24 14.28
N GLN A 204 18.18 32.19 13.99
CA GLN A 204 17.33 32.06 12.78
C GLN A 204 15.94 32.62 13.03
N TYR A 205 15.42 32.46 14.24
CA TYR A 205 14.10 32.94 14.65
C TYR A 205 14.04 33.19 16.16
N SER A 206 12.98 33.84 16.64
CA SER A 206 12.76 34.20 18.04
C SER A 206 12.89 33.02 18.99
N THR A 207 13.60 33.19 20.11
CA THR A 207 13.87 32.15 21.12
C THR A 207 12.61 31.52 21.69
N VAL A 208 11.51 32.26 21.80
CA VAL A 208 10.23 31.81 22.37
C VAL A 208 9.24 31.33 21.34
N LEU A 209 9.66 31.19 20.07
CA LEU A 209 8.80 30.70 18.98
C LEU A 209 8.33 29.27 19.24
N THR A 210 7.07 29.01 18.95
CA THR A 210 6.46 27.66 18.93
C THR A 210 6.21 27.21 17.50
N ALA A 211 6.30 25.90 17.25
CA ALA A 211 6.03 25.35 15.95
C ALA A 211 4.60 25.65 15.47
N ASN A 212 4.44 25.81 14.18
CA ASN A 212 3.13 25.94 13.56
C ASN A 212 2.48 24.57 13.40
N GLU A 213 1.45 24.29 14.17
CA GLU A 213 0.75 23.00 14.16
C GLU A 213 -0.18 22.82 12.95
N GLU A 214 -0.41 23.87 12.14
CA GLU A 214 -1.32 23.81 11.00
C GLU A 214 -0.62 23.35 9.73
N ILE A 215 0.72 23.49 9.64
CA ILE A 215 1.50 23.22 8.43
C ILE A 215 2.83 22.54 8.73
N GLN A 216 3.43 22.00 7.68
CA GLN A 216 4.85 21.64 7.64
C GLN A 216 5.48 22.06 6.31
N VAL A 217 6.79 22.24 6.31
CA VAL A 217 7.56 22.51 5.10
C VAL A 217 7.65 21.24 4.26
N ASN A 218 7.38 21.34 2.97
CA ASN A 218 7.49 20.22 2.03
C ASN A 218 8.56 20.40 0.94
N SER A 219 9.01 21.63 0.71
CA SER A 219 10.08 21.86 -0.27
C SER A 219 10.80 23.18 -0.04
N TYR A 220 12.09 23.22 -0.42
CA TYR A 220 12.91 24.42 -0.49
C TYR A 220 13.38 24.65 -1.92
N GLY A 221 13.19 25.87 -2.42
CA GLY A 221 13.76 26.33 -3.68
C GLY A 221 14.74 27.48 -3.44
N ALA A 222 15.53 27.83 -4.47
CA ALA A 222 16.49 28.95 -4.37
C ALA A 222 15.82 30.29 -4.01
N THR A 223 14.58 30.49 -4.49
CA THR A 223 13.79 31.70 -4.25
C THR A 223 12.36 31.37 -3.81
N SER A 224 12.14 30.22 -3.16
CA SER A 224 10.80 29.78 -2.75
C SER A 224 10.83 28.83 -1.58
N LEU A 225 9.69 28.75 -0.88
CA LEU A 225 9.42 27.83 0.20
C LEU A 225 8.04 27.22 -0.01
N GLY A 226 7.98 25.90 -0.11
CA GLY A 226 6.74 25.13 -0.19
C GLY A 226 6.31 24.65 1.17
N VAL A 227 5.01 24.71 1.42
CA VAL A 227 4.38 24.17 2.64
C VAL A 227 3.18 23.31 2.29
N ARG A 228 2.85 22.38 3.16
CA ARG A 228 1.61 21.62 3.12
C ARG A 228 0.84 21.74 4.44
N ALA A 229 -0.46 21.62 4.38
CA ALA A 229 -1.30 21.53 5.57
C ALA A 229 -1.03 20.21 6.32
N ASN A 230 -1.10 20.24 7.65
CA ASN A 230 -1.15 19.03 8.47
C ASN A 230 -2.55 18.40 8.41
N ALA A 231 -3.58 19.23 8.24
CA ALA A 231 -4.95 18.75 8.02
C ALA A 231 -5.07 18.13 6.62
N ILE A 232 -5.53 16.88 6.58
CA ILE A 232 -5.71 16.11 5.36
C ILE A 232 -7.00 16.53 4.62
N GLY A 233 -6.97 16.48 3.30
CA GLY A 233 -8.15 16.73 2.48
C GLY A 233 -8.57 18.19 2.42
N ALA A 234 -9.86 18.40 2.17
CA ALA A 234 -10.42 19.74 1.98
C ALA A 234 -10.26 20.68 3.19
N LEU A 235 -10.06 20.15 4.40
CA LEU A 235 -9.80 20.95 5.58
C LEU A 235 -8.51 21.75 5.46
N GLY A 236 -7.48 21.19 4.83
CA GLY A 236 -6.22 21.88 4.58
C GLY A 236 -6.37 23.12 3.69
N ASN A 237 -7.39 23.18 2.82
CA ASN A 237 -7.67 24.34 1.98
C ASN A 237 -8.15 25.59 2.75
N SER A 238 -8.48 25.42 4.03
CA SER A 238 -8.86 26.54 4.90
C SER A 238 -7.68 27.26 5.53
N VAL A 239 -6.45 26.74 5.42
CA VAL A 239 -5.25 27.37 5.95
C VAL A 239 -4.94 28.64 5.15
N VAL A 240 -5.11 29.78 5.79
CA VAL A 240 -4.94 31.11 5.17
C VAL A 240 -3.48 31.42 4.98
N THR A 241 -3.15 32.00 3.81
CA THR A 241 -1.81 32.47 3.48
C THR A 241 -1.89 33.91 3.02
N THR A 242 -1.12 34.79 3.60
CA THR A 242 -1.00 36.20 3.17
C THR A 242 0.44 36.69 3.40
N GLU A 243 0.80 37.72 2.66
CA GLU A 243 2.06 38.43 2.78
C GLU A 243 1.86 39.94 2.68
N THR A 244 2.86 40.72 3.15
CA THR A 244 2.87 42.19 3.01
C THR A 244 4.03 42.68 2.15
N GLY A 245 4.96 41.81 1.79
CA GLY A 245 6.13 42.15 0.97
C GLY A 245 5.75 42.36 -0.49
N SER A 246 6.29 43.39 -1.14
CA SER A 246 6.03 43.64 -2.57
C SER A 246 6.84 42.73 -3.52
N ALA A 247 7.87 42.08 -3.00
CA ALA A 247 8.76 41.20 -3.75
C ALA A 247 8.62 39.72 -3.38
N ILE A 248 7.66 39.40 -2.52
CA ILE A 248 7.28 38.01 -2.17
C ILE A 248 5.80 37.80 -2.44
N ALA A 249 5.42 36.60 -2.81
CA ALA A 249 4.01 36.28 -3.06
C ALA A 249 3.70 34.80 -2.78
N TRP A 250 2.54 34.55 -2.16
CA TRP A 250 1.94 33.24 -2.11
C TRP A 250 1.28 32.88 -3.45
N THR A 251 1.27 31.60 -3.80
CA THR A 251 0.54 31.10 -4.98
C THR A 251 -0.96 31.32 -4.89
N SER A 252 -1.51 31.40 -3.68
CA SER A 252 -2.93 31.64 -3.40
C SER A 252 -3.12 32.24 -2.03
N GLY A 253 -4.27 32.83 -1.73
CA GLY A 253 -4.65 33.35 -0.41
C GLY A 253 -5.00 32.27 0.64
N THR A 254 -5.04 31.01 0.21
CA THR A 254 -5.14 29.81 1.07
C THR A 254 -4.32 28.70 0.45
N LEU A 255 -3.97 27.68 1.24
CA LEU A 255 -3.45 26.45 0.67
C LEU A 255 -4.52 25.80 -0.23
N THR A 256 -4.10 25.09 -1.27
CA THR A 256 -4.96 24.52 -2.28
C THR A 256 -4.57 23.08 -2.62
N GLY A 257 -5.46 22.34 -3.29
CA GLY A 257 -5.19 20.97 -3.73
C GLY A 257 -5.55 19.90 -2.70
N GLY A 258 -5.97 20.29 -1.49
CA GLY A 258 -6.55 19.34 -0.55
C GLY A 258 -7.89 18.81 -1.07
N GLY A 259 -7.92 17.51 -1.42
CA GLY A 259 -9.06 16.91 -2.09
C GLY A 259 -9.95 16.09 -1.16
N ALA A 260 -11.21 15.90 -1.54
CA ALA A 260 -12.05 14.84 -1.00
C ALA A 260 -11.52 13.48 -1.48
N PRO A 261 -11.81 12.37 -0.75
CA PRO A 261 -11.50 11.03 -1.22
C PRO A 261 -12.01 10.80 -2.64
N SER A 262 -11.22 10.22 -3.49
CA SER A 262 -11.57 9.98 -4.89
C SER A 262 -11.01 8.66 -5.40
N VAL A 263 -11.71 8.10 -6.40
CA VAL A 263 -11.22 6.95 -7.18
C VAL A 263 -10.97 7.39 -8.60
N THR A 264 -9.81 7.08 -9.12
CA THR A 264 -9.42 7.31 -10.51
C THR A 264 -9.04 5.99 -11.18
N GLN A 265 -9.20 5.92 -12.50
CA GLN A 265 -8.57 4.85 -13.27
C GLN A 265 -7.12 5.22 -13.54
N VAL A 266 -6.26 4.24 -13.48
CA VAL A 266 -4.83 4.38 -13.78
C VAL A 266 -4.61 3.85 -15.19
N ASP A 267 -4.04 4.67 -16.05
CA ASP A 267 -3.65 4.26 -17.39
C ASP A 267 -2.50 3.24 -17.29
N THR A 268 -2.62 2.15 -18.00
CA THR A 268 -1.62 1.10 -18.04
C THR A 268 -0.90 1.09 -19.39
N PRO A 269 0.41 0.81 -19.43
CA PRO A 269 1.12 0.67 -20.70
C PRO A 269 0.44 -0.37 -21.61
N ASP A 270 0.32 -0.04 -22.90
CA ASP A 270 -0.32 -0.90 -23.90
C ASP A 270 -1.81 -1.27 -23.58
N ASP A 271 -2.48 -0.50 -22.75
CA ASP A 271 -3.87 -0.74 -22.29
C ASP A 271 -4.11 -2.14 -21.72
N VAL A 272 -3.08 -2.74 -21.10
CA VAL A 272 -3.18 -4.09 -20.53
C VAL A 272 -3.83 -4.07 -19.16
N GLY A 273 -4.73 -5.03 -18.88
CA GLY A 273 -5.28 -5.23 -17.54
C GLY A 273 -4.20 -5.68 -16.55
N ILE A 274 -4.35 -5.31 -15.28
CA ILE A 274 -3.47 -5.76 -14.20
C ILE A 274 -4.18 -6.86 -13.41
N ILE A 275 -3.48 -7.97 -13.15
CA ILE A 275 -4.02 -9.16 -12.47
C ILE A 275 -3.50 -9.34 -11.05
N SER A 276 -2.33 -8.79 -10.73
CA SER A 276 -1.76 -8.92 -9.38
C SER A 276 -0.96 -7.69 -9.00
N LEU A 277 -1.09 -7.29 -7.73
CA LEU A 277 -0.44 -6.12 -7.14
C LEU A 277 0.33 -6.53 -5.88
N GLY A 278 1.49 -5.89 -5.66
CA GLY A 278 2.27 -6.04 -4.42
C GLY A 278 2.95 -4.74 -4.02
N TYR A 279 2.86 -4.36 -2.75
CA TYR A 279 3.53 -3.17 -2.23
C TYR A 279 4.81 -3.55 -1.49
N ILE A 280 5.93 -2.95 -1.89
CA ILE A 280 7.25 -3.21 -1.32
C ILE A 280 8.18 -2.00 -1.51
N ALA A 281 8.95 -1.65 -0.49
CA ALA A 281 9.97 -0.59 -0.55
C ALA A 281 9.43 0.73 -1.12
N SER A 282 8.18 1.09 -0.82
CA SER A 282 7.43 2.25 -1.32
C SER A 282 6.95 2.15 -2.78
N TYR A 283 7.32 1.12 -3.52
CA TYR A 283 6.85 0.84 -4.89
C TYR A 283 5.61 -0.06 -4.89
N VAL A 284 4.79 0.05 -5.93
CA VAL A 284 3.72 -0.91 -6.20
C VAL A 284 4.07 -1.71 -7.44
N VAL A 285 4.34 -2.99 -7.27
CA VAL A 285 4.62 -3.92 -8.37
C VAL A 285 3.30 -4.37 -9.00
N CYS A 286 3.20 -4.24 -10.32
CA CYS A 286 2.03 -4.53 -11.12
C CYS A 286 2.32 -5.67 -12.10
N VAL A 287 1.60 -6.78 -11.99
CA VAL A 287 1.67 -7.89 -12.95
C VAL A 287 0.53 -7.75 -13.94
N PRO A 288 0.82 -7.52 -15.24
CA PRO A 288 -0.21 -7.40 -16.27
C PRO A 288 -0.80 -8.76 -16.63
N ALA A 289 -1.99 -8.76 -17.22
CA ALA A 289 -2.58 -9.92 -17.88
C ALA A 289 -1.64 -10.40 -18.98
N GLN A 290 -1.16 -11.64 -18.86
CA GLN A 290 -0.10 -12.17 -19.71
C GLN A 290 -0.65 -12.58 -21.09
N GLY A 291 0.17 -12.41 -22.12
CA GLY A 291 -0.15 -12.77 -23.51
C GLY A 291 0.42 -11.74 -24.50
N GLN A 292 0.27 -12.01 -25.79
CA GLN A 292 0.56 -11.07 -26.89
C GLN A 292 1.93 -10.33 -26.81
N GLY A 293 2.98 -11.05 -26.40
CA GLY A 293 4.35 -10.48 -26.37
C GLY A 293 4.78 -9.82 -25.07
N ILE A 294 3.91 -9.83 -24.04
CA ILE A 294 4.24 -9.28 -22.72
C ILE A 294 4.47 -10.36 -21.65
N ASN A 295 4.58 -11.63 -22.06
CA ASN A 295 4.85 -12.72 -21.12
C ASN A 295 6.12 -12.47 -20.32
N GLY A 296 6.05 -12.67 -19.01
CA GLY A 296 7.16 -12.45 -18.10
C GLY A 296 7.42 -10.98 -17.75
N ARG A 297 6.71 -10.01 -18.35
CA ARG A 297 6.86 -8.59 -18.03
C ARG A 297 6.05 -8.25 -16.77
N PHE A 298 6.62 -7.35 -15.96
CA PHE A 298 5.92 -6.68 -14.86
C PHE A 298 6.34 -5.22 -14.84
N PHE A 299 5.48 -4.37 -14.30
CA PHE A 299 5.66 -2.93 -14.15
C PHE A 299 5.74 -2.56 -12.67
N TRP A 300 6.14 -1.33 -12.38
CA TRP A 300 5.98 -0.76 -11.04
C TRP A 300 5.50 0.68 -11.12
N ILE A 301 4.92 1.14 -10.01
CA ILE A 301 4.54 2.52 -9.76
C ILE A 301 5.54 3.06 -8.75
N ASP A 302 6.13 4.20 -9.05
CA ASP A 302 7.11 4.86 -8.19
C ASP A 302 6.51 5.38 -6.89
N PRO A 303 7.33 5.59 -5.85
CA PRO A 303 6.87 6.12 -4.58
C PRO A 303 6.20 7.50 -4.73
N GLY A 304 4.96 7.59 -4.25
CA GLY A 304 4.19 8.83 -4.29
C GLY A 304 3.46 9.10 -5.62
N GLU A 305 3.61 8.22 -6.60
CA GLU A 305 2.96 8.34 -7.90
C GLU A 305 1.67 7.51 -7.97
N THR A 306 0.83 7.84 -8.96
CA THR A 306 -0.42 7.12 -9.27
C THR A 306 -0.50 6.68 -10.72
N VAL A 307 0.62 6.74 -11.43
CA VAL A 307 0.75 6.40 -12.84
C VAL A 307 1.84 5.34 -13.01
N ILE A 308 1.75 4.57 -14.08
CA ILE A 308 2.81 3.64 -14.49
C ILE A 308 3.57 4.31 -15.63
N ASP A 309 4.87 4.58 -15.45
CA ASP A 309 5.71 4.98 -16.58
C ASP A 309 5.88 3.76 -17.51
N PRO A 310 5.63 3.90 -18.82
CA PRO A 310 5.83 2.80 -19.77
C PRO A 310 7.25 2.24 -19.82
N LEU A 311 8.24 2.97 -19.33
CA LEU A 311 9.65 2.54 -19.24
C LEU A 311 9.96 1.82 -17.92
N ASP A 312 9.07 1.90 -16.93
CA ASP A 312 9.23 1.26 -15.62
C ASP A 312 8.76 -0.19 -15.65
N PHE A 313 9.51 -1.02 -16.34
CA PHE A 313 9.27 -2.45 -16.44
C PHE A 313 10.55 -3.29 -16.39
N ALA A 314 10.37 -4.55 -15.99
CA ALA A 314 11.39 -5.58 -16.16
C ALA A 314 10.73 -6.88 -16.64
N THR A 315 11.56 -7.82 -17.08
CA THR A 315 11.10 -9.11 -17.59
C THR A 315 11.76 -10.25 -16.80
N ALA A 316 10.92 -11.18 -16.31
CA ALA A 316 11.38 -12.43 -15.73
C ALA A 316 11.85 -13.35 -16.86
N GLU A 317 13.16 -13.60 -16.94
CA GLU A 317 13.79 -14.20 -18.11
C GLU A 317 14.19 -15.67 -17.93
N ARG A 318 14.01 -16.26 -16.74
CA ARG A 318 14.43 -17.65 -16.50
C ARG A 318 13.72 -18.65 -17.41
N ALA A 319 12.42 -18.45 -17.58
CA ALA A 319 11.62 -19.24 -18.51
C ALA A 319 10.68 -18.27 -19.26
N PRO A 320 10.35 -18.58 -20.52
CA PRO A 320 9.40 -17.78 -21.30
C PRO A 320 7.95 -18.11 -20.88
N ASP A 321 7.69 -18.12 -19.59
CA ASP A 321 6.36 -18.42 -19.03
C ASP A 321 5.67 -17.16 -18.50
N PRO A 322 4.32 -17.11 -18.52
CA PRO A 322 3.58 -15.99 -17.98
C PRO A 322 3.75 -15.90 -16.46
N ILE A 323 3.84 -14.67 -15.92
CA ILE A 323 3.75 -14.39 -14.49
C ILE A 323 2.27 -14.31 -14.12
N TYR A 324 1.86 -14.94 -13.02
CA TYR A 324 0.47 -14.92 -12.57
C TYR A 324 0.23 -14.16 -11.28
N ASN A 325 1.25 -13.99 -10.46
CA ASN A 325 1.13 -13.29 -9.20
C ASN A 325 2.40 -12.50 -8.87
N VAL A 326 2.27 -11.51 -7.99
CA VAL A 326 3.35 -10.99 -7.16
C VAL A 326 3.03 -11.28 -5.69
N VAL A 327 4.02 -11.80 -4.96
CA VAL A 327 3.93 -12.04 -3.52
C VAL A 327 5.10 -11.36 -2.84
N VAL A 328 4.81 -10.43 -1.93
CA VAL A 328 5.84 -9.69 -1.19
C VAL A 328 6.25 -10.46 0.05
N PHE A 329 7.55 -10.60 0.26
CA PHE A 329 8.12 -11.33 1.39
C PHE A 329 9.38 -10.65 1.92
N GLY A 330 9.23 -9.94 3.04
CA GLY A 330 10.32 -9.14 3.60
C GLY A 330 10.71 -7.98 2.70
N ASP A 331 11.96 -7.95 2.29
CA ASP A 331 12.55 -6.98 1.36
C ASP A 331 12.59 -7.48 -0.10
N GLN A 332 11.87 -8.56 -0.40
CA GLN A 332 11.83 -9.21 -1.70
C GLN A 332 10.39 -9.32 -2.20
N PHE A 333 10.26 -9.37 -3.51
CA PHE A 333 9.01 -9.78 -4.14
C PHE A 333 9.25 -10.98 -5.05
N TRP A 334 8.31 -11.88 -5.02
CA TRP A 334 8.36 -13.15 -5.70
C TRP A 334 7.34 -13.16 -6.82
N LEU A 335 7.75 -13.61 -7.98
CA LEU A 335 6.94 -13.66 -9.19
C LEU A 335 6.68 -15.11 -9.59
N PRO A 336 5.65 -15.75 -9.00
CA PRO A 336 5.22 -17.07 -9.43
C PRO A 336 4.58 -17.00 -10.82
N GLY A 337 5.21 -17.66 -11.77
CA GLY A 337 4.69 -17.83 -13.13
C GLY A 337 3.96 -19.17 -13.31
N ALA A 338 3.74 -19.57 -14.56
CA ALA A 338 3.09 -20.83 -14.88
C ALA A 338 3.91 -22.07 -14.48
N SER A 339 5.23 -22.01 -14.59
CA SER A 339 6.14 -23.14 -14.37
C SER A 339 7.31 -22.82 -13.46
N THR A 340 7.67 -21.54 -13.33
CA THR A 340 8.79 -21.11 -12.50
C THR A 340 8.38 -20.01 -11.52
N THR A 341 9.22 -19.77 -10.49
CA THR A 341 9.09 -18.63 -9.58
C THR A 341 10.45 -17.95 -9.47
N GLU A 342 10.48 -16.67 -9.81
CA GLU A 342 11.66 -15.81 -9.64
C GLU A 342 11.54 -14.92 -8.42
N VAL A 343 12.69 -14.55 -7.85
CA VAL A 343 12.78 -13.65 -6.70
C VAL A 343 13.51 -12.38 -7.10
N TRP A 344 12.92 -11.25 -6.78
CA TRP A 344 13.39 -9.92 -7.13
C TRP A 344 13.41 -8.99 -5.90
N TYR A 345 14.13 -7.89 -5.97
CA TYR A 345 14.19 -6.88 -4.92
C TYR A 345 14.43 -5.48 -5.51
N PHE A 346 14.07 -4.45 -4.76
CA PHE A 346 14.38 -3.07 -5.09
C PHE A 346 15.76 -2.70 -4.56
N THR A 347 16.56 -2.04 -5.40
CA THR A 347 17.96 -1.69 -5.09
C THR A 347 18.12 -0.34 -4.41
N GLY A 348 17.10 0.54 -4.56
CA GLY A 348 17.17 1.95 -4.18
C GLY A 348 18.02 2.81 -5.16
N ASN A 349 18.39 2.27 -6.33
CA ASN A 349 19.12 2.99 -7.36
C ASN A 349 18.13 3.40 -8.47
N GLU A 350 18.10 4.68 -8.82
CA GLU A 350 17.22 5.23 -9.85
C GLU A 350 17.49 4.64 -11.25
N ASP A 351 18.76 4.34 -11.60
CA ASP A 351 19.12 3.79 -12.91
C ASP A 351 18.77 2.29 -13.07
N SER A 352 18.63 1.57 -11.97
CA SER A 352 18.30 0.13 -11.94
C SER A 352 17.51 -0.19 -10.68
N PRO A 353 16.25 0.24 -10.63
CA PRO A 353 15.45 0.16 -9.39
C PRO A 353 15.18 -1.27 -8.98
N VAL A 354 15.10 -2.22 -9.90
CA VAL A 354 14.81 -3.64 -9.61
C VAL A 354 15.90 -4.56 -10.12
N LEU A 355 16.24 -5.57 -9.32
CA LEU A 355 17.16 -6.64 -9.71
C LEU A 355 16.64 -8.00 -9.30
N ARG A 356 16.94 -9.01 -10.14
CA ARG A 356 16.68 -10.41 -9.81
C ARG A 356 17.70 -10.92 -8.80
N LEU A 357 17.25 -11.62 -7.77
CA LEU A 357 18.13 -12.29 -6.82
C LEU A 357 18.79 -13.49 -7.48
N GLN A 358 20.10 -13.38 -7.70
CA GLN A 358 20.87 -14.39 -8.41
C GLN A 358 20.94 -15.71 -7.62
N GLY A 359 20.73 -16.83 -8.33
CA GLY A 359 20.82 -18.17 -7.72
C GLY A 359 19.58 -18.60 -6.92
N VAL A 360 18.56 -17.74 -6.77
CA VAL A 360 17.31 -18.08 -6.10
C VAL A 360 16.18 -18.13 -7.13
N THR A 361 15.84 -19.34 -7.55
CA THR A 361 14.71 -19.62 -8.44
C THR A 361 14.13 -20.97 -8.08
N PHE A 362 12.82 -21.13 -8.27
CA PHE A 362 12.16 -22.39 -8.04
C PHE A 362 11.55 -22.88 -9.36
N ASP A 363 11.87 -24.12 -9.73
CA ASP A 363 11.30 -24.78 -10.92
C ASP A 363 9.87 -25.29 -10.58
N ARG A 364 9.05 -24.38 -10.10
CA ARG A 364 7.65 -24.61 -9.77
C ARG A 364 6.88 -23.28 -9.88
N GLY A 365 5.81 -23.32 -10.63
CA GLY A 365 4.90 -22.19 -10.80
C GLY A 365 3.62 -22.35 -10.00
N THR A 366 2.67 -21.50 -10.29
CA THR A 366 1.36 -21.44 -9.61
C THR A 366 0.22 -21.39 -10.62
N TRP A 367 -0.96 -21.81 -10.22
CA TRP A 367 -2.19 -21.46 -10.91
C TRP A 367 -2.52 -19.98 -10.61
N GLU A 368 -3.05 -19.28 -11.61
CA GLU A 368 -3.40 -17.86 -11.50
C GLU A 368 -4.24 -17.56 -10.25
N GLY A 369 -3.88 -16.52 -9.50
CA GLY A 369 -4.57 -16.08 -8.29
C GLY A 369 -4.43 -16.99 -7.07
N THR A 370 -3.53 -18.00 -7.09
CA THR A 370 -3.42 -18.97 -5.99
C THR A 370 -2.14 -18.90 -5.18
N ALA A 371 -1.25 -17.98 -5.48
CA ALA A 371 -0.07 -17.71 -4.65
C ALA A 371 -0.43 -16.77 -3.49
N LEU A 372 -0.03 -17.14 -2.28
CA LEU A 372 -0.41 -16.45 -1.05
C LEU A 372 0.72 -16.45 -0.03
N GLN A 373 0.99 -15.30 0.58
CA GLN A 373 1.85 -15.22 1.74
C GLN A 373 1.14 -15.74 3.00
N VAL A 374 1.79 -16.64 3.73
CA VAL A 374 1.31 -17.13 5.03
C VAL A 374 2.45 -17.07 6.03
N LYS A 375 2.42 -16.08 6.91
CA LYS A 375 3.52 -15.77 7.85
C LYS A 375 4.85 -15.61 7.10
N GLU A 376 5.84 -16.43 7.43
CA GLU A 376 7.20 -16.42 6.85
C GLU A 376 7.32 -17.41 5.68
N SER A 377 6.25 -17.72 4.98
CA SER A 377 6.24 -18.64 3.85
C SER A 377 5.27 -18.21 2.78
N MET A 378 5.49 -18.68 1.56
CA MET A 378 4.54 -18.59 0.47
C MET A 378 3.88 -19.95 0.25
N ILE A 379 2.58 -19.96 0.02
CA ILE A 379 1.83 -21.14 -0.43
C ILE A 379 1.43 -20.93 -1.88
N ILE A 380 1.68 -21.92 -2.70
CA ILE A 380 1.27 -21.96 -4.11
C ILE A 380 0.46 -23.23 -4.40
N VAL A 381 -0.44 -23.11 -5.36
CA VAL A 381 -1.12 -24.25 -5.95
C VAL A 381 -0.61 -24.42 -7.38
N ASP A 382 0.03 -25.53 -7.69
CA ASP A 382 0.53 -25.77 -9.04
C ASP A 382 -0.57 -26.17 -10.03
N ASN A 383 -0.23 -26.21 -11.31
CA ASN A 383 -1.17 -26.56 -12.37
C ASN A 383 -1.68 -28.00 -12.30
N ASP A 384 -0.98 -28.88 -11.56
CA ASP A 384 -1.37 -30.27 -11.31
C ASP A 384 -2.28 -30.42 -10.08
N GLY A 385 -2.58 -29.33 -9.39
CA GLY A 385 -3.38 -29.31 -8.17
C GLY A 385 -2.61 -29.62 -6.89
N GLY A 386 -1.29 -29.72 -6.97
CA GLY A 386 -0.42 -29.84 -5.80
C GLY A 386 -0.32 -28.54 -5.03
N VAL A 387 -0.36 -28.61 -3.70
CA VAL A 387 -0.16 -27.43 -2.85
C VAL A 387 1.22 -27.49 -2.23
N PHE A 388 1.99 -26.43 -2.43
CA PHE A 388 3.36 -26.34 -1.96
C PHE A 388 3.55 -25.15 -1.04
N GLN A 389 4.40 -25.34 -0.04
CA GLN A 389 4.93 -24.27 0.81
C GLN A 389 6.37 -24.00 0.42
N ILE A 390 6.71 -22.75 0.27
CA ILE A 390 8.07 -22.27 0.04
C ILE A 390 8.51 -21.47 1.27
N ALA A 391 9.47 -22.03 2.02
CA ALA A 391 10.06 -21.42 3.21
C ALA A 391 11.50 -21.93 3.32
N GLY A 392 12.46 -21.24 2.66
CA GLY A 392 13.84 -21.70 2.54
C GLY A 392 14.04 -22.96 1.66
N GLY A 393 12.95 -23.51 1.13
CA GLY A 393 12.90 -24.65 0.21
C GLY A 393 11.46 -24.99 -0.16
N LEU A 394 11.31 -25.81 -1.21
CA LEU A 394 10.00 -26.24 -1.72
C LEU A 394 9.52 -27.48 -0.99
N LYS A 395 8.39 -27.40 -0.30
CA LYS A 395 7.77 -28.52 0.42
C LYS A 395 6.33 -28.73 -0.02
N ARG A 396 6.01 -29.93 -0.51
CA ARG A 396 4.63 -30.32 -0.77
C ARG A 396 3.87 -30.52 0.53
N ILE A 397 2.74 -29.85 0.70
CA ILE A 397 1.91 -29.89 1.91
C ILE A 397 0.51 -30.50 1.65
N SER A 398 0.13 -30.68 0.40
CA SER A 398 -1.14 -31.29 0.03
C SER A 398 -1.12 -32.81 0.15
N ARG A 399 -2.31 -33.36 0.41
CA ARG A 399 -2.58 -34.79 0.34
C ARG A 399 -3.23 -35.14 -1.02
N PRO A 400 -3.10 -36.38 -1.51
CA PRO A 400 -3.62 -36.78 -2.81
C PRO A 400 -5.13 -36.51 -3.01
N ASP A 401 -5.92 -36.62 -1.93
CA ASP A 401 -7.36 -36.34 -1.98
C ASP A 401 -7.70 -34.86 -2.15
N ILE A 402 -6.86 -33.96 -1.62
CA ILE A 402 -6.97 -32.53 -1.80
C ILE A 402 -6.57 -32.17 -3.22
N GLU A 403 -5.45 -32.71 -3.71
CA GLU A 403 -4.93 -32.46 -5.06
C GLU A 403 -5.93 -32.86 -6.13
N GLU A 404 -6.59 -34.01 -5.99
CA GLU A 404 -7.62 -34.46 -6.91
C GLU A 404 -8.82 -33.49 -6.97
N ARG A 405 -9.20 -32.91 -5.81
CA ARG A 405 -10.28 -31.91 -5.76
C ARG A 405 -9.85 -30.59 -6.38
N VAL A 406 -8.64 -30.13 -6.08
CA VAL A 406 -8.08 -28.92 -6.64
C VAL A 406 -7.97 -29.07 -8.15
N ARG A 407 -7.43 -30.17 -8.65
CA ARG A 407 -7.32 -30.47 -10.08
C ARG A 407 -8.69 -30.43 -10.77
N LYS A 408 -9.71 -31.03 -10.18
CA LYS A 408 -11.08 -30.99 -10.71
C LYS A 408 -11.65 -29.57 -10.72
N SER A 409 -11.34 -28.78 -9.71
CA SER A 409 -11.74 -27.37 -9.66
C SER A 409 -11.06 -26.55 -10.76
N ILE A 410 -9.76 -26.73 -10.95
CA ILE A 410 -8.98 -26.10 -12.02
C ILE A 410 -9.55 -26.46 -13.39
N GLN A 411 -9.79 -27.76 -13.65
CA GLN A 411 -10.35 -28.24 -14.92
C GLN A 411 -11.75 -27.68 -15.17
N TYR A 412 -12.57 -27.54 -14.13
CA TYR A 412 -13.92 -26.97 -14.25
C TYR A 412 -13.83 -25.46 -14.57
N GLN A 413 -12.92 -24.73 -13.94
CA GLN A 413 -12.68 -23.32 -14.24
C GLN A 413 -12.19 -23.13 -15.68
N ALA A 414 -11.18 -23.89 -16.09
CA ALA A 414 -10.67 -23.85 -17.45
C ALA A 414 -11.74 -24.17 -18.51
N SER A 415 -12.66 -25.08 -18.20
CA SER A 415 -13.78 -25.39 -19.13
C SER A 415 -14.82 -24.27 -19.24
N LYS A 416 -14.96 -23.42 -18.22
CA LYS A 416 -15.86 -22.24 -18.27
C LYS A 416 -15.31 -21.09 -19.12
N ILE A 417 -14.00 -20.98 -19.26
CA ILE A 417 -13.34 -19.93 -20.03
C ILE A 417 -13.45 -20.21 -21.55
N LEU A 418 -13.71 -21.44 -21.94
CA LEU A 418 -13.81 -21.87 -23.34
C LEU A 418 -15.23 -21.77 -23.94
N TYR A 419 -16.21 -21.31 -23.20
CA TYR A 419 -17.59 -21.03 -23.62
C TYR A 419 -17.98 -19.59 -23.29
#